data_b1a0e3e9ac674593e108dda04784801b
#
_entry.id   b1a0e3e9ac674593e108dda04784801b
#
_cell.length_a   1.000
_cell.length_b   1.000
_cell.length_c   1.000
_cell.angle_alpha   90.00
_cell.angle_beta   90.00
_cell.angle_gamma   90.00
#
_symmetry.space_group_name_H-M   'P 1'
#
loop_
_entity.id
_entity.type
_entity.pdbx_description
1 polymer ?
#
loop_
_entity_poly.entity_id
_entity_poly.type
_entity_poly.pdbx_seq_one_letter_code
_entity_poly.pdbx_strand_id
1 'polypeptide(L)'
;MFVALALASALFYGAADFLGGMTARRASTLAIVVVSQCAGLLALLIVLPALPKATPVQGDFLWGAMAGLTGGIGVALLYRALAVGVMAVVAPTTAVCAVAIPVLVALLLGERLGPVTAAGIGLAIVAIVLVSQAETSDRSDRSDRSDRSDRSDRSDR
;
A
#
# COMPACT_ATOMS: atom_id res chain seq x y z
N MET A 1 8.66 -18.74 11.84
CA MET A 1 7.26 -18.30 12.08
C MET A 1 7.05 -16.83 11.73
N PHE A 2 7.84 -15.90 12.27
CA PHE A 2 7.67 -14.45 12.01
C PHE A 2 7.80 -14.04 10.54
N VAL A 3 8.77 -14.62 9.81
CA VAL A 3 8.98 -14.32 8.37
C VAL A 3 7.77 -14.77 7.53
N ALA A 4 7.21 -15.96 7.81
CA ALA A 4 6.04 -16.46 7.10
C ALA A 4 4.80 -15.58 7.33
N LEU A 5 4.60 -15.10 8.57
CA LEU A 5 3.52 -14.16 8.90
C LEU A 5 3.74 -12.80 8.21
N ALA A 6 4.97 -12.31 8.16
CA ALA A 6 5.29 -11.07 7.47
C ALA A 6 5.03 -11.16 5.96
N LEU A 7 5.42 -12.28 5.32
CA LEU A 7 5.16 -12.52 3.90
C LEU A 7 3.66 -12.66 3.61
N ALA A 8 2.93 -13.38 4.45
CA ALA A 8 1.47 -13.47 4.33
C ALA A 8 0.81 -12.10 4.47
N SER A 9 1.23 -11.31 5.46
CA SER A 9 0.75 -9.93 5.64
C SER A 9 1.03 -9.07 4.40
N ALA A 10 2.25 -9.12 3.86
CA ALA A 10 2.61 -8.38 2.65
C ALA A 10 1.75 -8.77 1.44
N LEU A 11 1.45 -10.06 1.28
CA LEU A 11 0.59 -10.55 0.21
C LEU A 11 -0.85 -10.02 0.35
N PHE A 12 -1.42 -10.07 1.56
CA PHE A 12 -2.75 -9.56 1.82
C PHE A 12 -2.84 -8.04 1.64
N TYR A 13 -1.85 -7.29 2.12
CA TYR A 13 -1.80 -5.84 1.92
C TYR A 13 -1.69 -5.49 0.43
N GLY A 14 -0.77 -6.12 -0.30
CA GLY A 14 -0.62 -5.88 -1.73
C GLY A 14 -1.89 -6.21 -2.53
N ALA A 15 -2.57 -7.33 -2.21
CA ALA A 15 -3.84 -7.68 -2.82
C ALA A 15 -4.95 -6.67 -2.48
N ALA A 16 -5.04 -6.22 -1.22
CA ALA A 16 -6.01 -5.23 -0.78
C ALA A 16 -5.81 -3.88 -1.48
N ASP A 17 -4.57 -3.41 -1.58
CA ASP A 17 -4.22 -2.16 -2.27
C ASP A 17 -4.53 -2.23 -3.77
N PHE A 18 -4.20 -3.35 -4.41
CA PHE A 18 -4.50 -3.57 -5.82
C PHE A 18 -6.02 -3.58 -6.09
N LEU A 19 -6.78 -4.38 -5.34
CA LEU A 19 -8.23 -4.49 -5.49
C LEU A 19 -8.91 -3.17 -5.11
N GLY A 20 -8.47 -2.51 -4.04
CA GLY A 20 -8.95 -1.21 -3.61
C GLY A 20 -8.71 -0.13 -4.66
N GLY A 21 -7.51 -0.06 -5.22
CA GLY A 21 -7.17 0.88 -6.30
C GLY A 21 -7.96 0.63 -7.59
N MET A 22 -8.14 -0.63 -7.97
CA MET A 22 -8.94 -1.00 -9.15
C MET A 22 -10.43 -0.66 -8.95
N THR A 23 -10.96 -0.90 -7.77
CA THR A 23 -12.37 -0.60 -7.44
C THR A 23 -12.60 0.92 -7.32
N ALA A 24 -11.62 1.66 -6.81
CA ALA A 24 -11.68 3.12 -6.66
C ALA A 24 -11.79 3.87 -8.01
N ARG A 25 -11.44 3.22 -9.12
CA ARG A 25 -11.65 3.74 -10.48
C ARG A 25 -13.10 3.63 -10.96
N ARG A 26 -13.90 2.78 -10.33
CA ARG A 26 -15.28 2.46 -10.77
C ARG A 26 -16.34 2.88 -9.74
N ALA A 27 -15.95 3.12 -8.49
CA ALA A 27 -16.85 3.49 -7.40
C ALA A 27 -16.27 4.67 -6.63
N SER A 28 -17.09 5.31 -5.79
CA SER A 28 -16.60 6.43 -4.97
C SER A 28 -15.57 5.93 -3.95
N THR A 29 -14.43 6.60 -3.87
CA THR A 29 -13.35 6.29 -2.92
C THR A 29 -13.87 6.22 -1.49
N LEU A 30 -14.80 7.12 -1.12
CA LEU A 30 -15.37 7.16 0.22
C LEU A 30 -16.16 5.88 0.56
N ALA A 31 -16.97 5.39 -0.39
CA ALA A 31 -17.73 4.16 -0.20
C ALA A 31 -16.80 2.95 0.00
N ILE A 32 -15.73 2.86 -0.78
CA ILE A 32 -14.74 1.77 -0.66
C ILE A 32 -14.06 1.82 0.71
N VAL A 33 -13.62 2.99 1.16
CA VAL A 33 -13.00 3.16 2.48
C VAL A 33 -13.97 2.76 3.57
N VAL A 34 -15.20 3.23 3.55
CA VAL A 34 -16.20 2.88 4.57
C VAL A 34 -16.47 1.38 4.59
N VAL A 35 -16.69 0.76 3.44
CA VAL A 35 -16.94 -0.69 3.36
C VAL A 35 -15.73 -1.49 3.84
N SER A 36 -14.51 -1.12 3.45
CA SER A 36 -13.29 -1.80 3.90
C SER A 36 -13.06 -1.66 5.40
N GLN A 37 -13.32 -0.49 5.98
CA GLN A 37 -13.19 -0.26 7.42
C GLN A 37 -14.26 -1.04 8.21
N CYS A 38 -15.50 -1.09 7.72
CA CYS A 38 -16.53 -1.91 8.34
C CYS A 38 -16.19 -3.40 8.27
N ALA A 39 -15.71 -3.88 7.14
CA ALA A 39 -15.27 -5.27 6.99
C ALA A 39 -14.10 -5.60 7.92
N GLY A 40 -13.11 -4.70 8.03
CA GLY A 40 -11.99 -4.83 8.95
C GLY A 40 -12.42 -4.86 10.41
N LEU A 41 -13.36 -3.99 10.79
CA LEU A 41 -13.94 -3.97 12.14
C LEU A 41 -14.66 -5.28 12.46
N LEU A 42 -15.49 -5.78 11.55
CA LEU A 42 -16.18 -7.06 11.71
C LEU A 42 -15.19 -8.22 11.85
N ALA A 43 -14.16 -8.27 11.02
CA ALA A 43 -13.11 -9.28 11.12
C ALA A 43 -12.39 -9.20 12.48
N LEU A 44 -12.06 -7.99 12.95
CA LEU A 44 -11.45 -7.80 14.25
C LEU A 44 -12.34 -8.27 15.40
N LEU A 45 -13.64 -7.95 15.36
CA LEU A 45 -14.60 -8.37 16.38
C LEU A 45 -14.75 -9.90 16.44
N ILE A 46 -14.64 -10.59 15.30
CA ILE A 46 -14.68 -12.06 15.23
C ILE A 46 -13.41 -12.67 15.84
N VAL A 47 -12.25 -12.07 15.58
CA VAL A 47 -10.95 -12.58 16.06
C VAL A 47 -10.66 -12.17 17.50
N LEU A 48 -11.24 -11.07 17.98
CA LEU A 48 -10.99 -10.49 19.30
C LEU A 48 -11.10 -11.49 20.48
N PRO A 49 -12.10 -12.41 20.52
CA PRO A 49 -12.19 -13.40 21.59
C PRO A 49 -11.04 -14.42 21.65
N ALA A 50 -10.36 -14.63 20.52
CA ALA A 50 -9.22 -15.55 20.40
C ALA A 50 -7.87 -14.90 20.78
N LEU A 51 -7.85 -13.55 20.94
CA LEU A 51 -6.65 -12.82 21.31
C LEU A 51 -6.43 -12.87 22.85
N PRO A 52 -5.16 -12.77 23.28
CA PRO A 52 -4.84 -12.65 24.72
C PRO A 52 -5.60 -11.47 25.34
N LYS A 53 -6.23 -11.71 26.48
CA LYS A 53 -6.96 -10.66 27.20
C LYS A 53 -5.97 -9.62 27.75
N ALA A 54 -6.08 -8.40 27.25
CA ALA A 54 -5.40 -7.23 27.78
C ALA A 54 -6.42 -6.31 28.44
N THR A 55 -6.03 -5.64 29.51
CA THR A 55 -6.84 -4.58 30.13
C THR A 55 -6.45 -3.25 29.51
N PRO A 56 -7.28 -2.67 28.62
CA PRO A 56 -6.97 -1.40 28.00
C PRO A 56 -6.97 -0.28 29.05
N VAL A 57 -6.01 0.61 28.95
CA VAL A 57 -5.96 1.85 29.73
C VAL A 57 -6.56 3.00 28.91
N GLN A 58 -6.97 4.08 29.57
CA GLN A 58 -7.63 5.22 28.92
C GLN A 58 -6.77 5.83 27.80
N GLY A 59 -5.43 5.80 27.94
CA GLY A 59 -4.51 6.26 26.92
C GLY A 59 -4.58 5.46 25.62
N ASP A 60 -4.86 4.16 25.69
CA ASP A 60 -4.92 3.29 24.49
C ASP A 60 -6.08 3.69 23.58
N PHE A 61 -7.19 4.10 24.15
CA PHE A 61 -8.35 4.59 23.37
C PHE A 61 -8.03 5.89 22.65
N LEU A 62 -7.30 6.82 23.29
CA LEU A 62 -6.92 8.09 22.67
C LEU A 62 -5.94 7.86 21.51
N TRP A 63 -4.87 7.10 21.77
CA TRP A 63 -3.89 6.78 20.74
C TRP A 63 -4.47 5.95 19.61
N GLY A 64 -5.35 4.98 19.93
CA GLY A 64 -6.08 4.20 18.94
C GLY A 64 -7.02 5.05 18.08
N ALA A 65 -7.73 5.99 18.67
CA ALA A 65 -8.60 6.91 17.93
C ALA A 65 -7.81 7.82 16.99
N MET A 66 -6.69 8.37 17.44
CA MET A 66 -5.80 9.19 16.60
C MET A 66 -5.19 8.37 15.46
N ALA A 67 -4.70 7.18 15.74
CA ALA A 67 -4.15 6.28 14.74
C ALA A 67 -5.21 5.85 13.72
N GLY A 68 -6.42 5.52 14.17
CA GLY A 68 -7.53 5.16 13.30
C GLY A 68 -7.97 6.30 12.38
N LEU A 69 -8.06 7.53 12.91
CA LEU A 69 -8.43 8.71 12.13
C LEU A 69 -7.36 9.04 11.07
N THR A 70 -6.10 9.11 11.47
CA THR A 70 -4.99 9.40 10.55
C THR A 70 -4.80 8.30 9.53
N GLY A 71 -4.92 7.02 9.93
CA GLY A 71 -4.87 5.87 9.04
C GLY A 71 -6.02 5.86 8.03
N GLY A 72 -7.25 6.14 8.47
CA GLY A 72 -8.43 6.25 7.61
C GLY A 72 -8.27 7.34 6.54
N ILE A 73 -7.78 8.51 6.93
CA ILE A 73 -7.47 9.62 6.00
C ILE A 73 -6.37 9.17 5.02
N GLY A 74 -5.31 8.52 5.51
CA GLY A 74 -4.22 8.01 4.69
C GLY A 74 -4.70 7.02 3.62
N VAL A 75 -5.53 6.06 3.99
CA VAL A 75 -6.13 5.09 3.05
C VAL A 75 -7.05 5.78 2.04
N ALA A 76 -7.85 6.75 2.47
CA ALA A 76 -8.71 7.51 1.57
C ALA A 76 -7.89 8.30 0.52
N LEU A 77 -6.80 8.94 0.95
CA LEU A 77 -5.89 9.65 0.05
C LEU A 77 -5.16 8.70 -0.90
N LEU A 78 -4.72 7.54 -0.41
CA LEU A 78 -4.11 6.50 -1.22
C LEU A 78 -5.04 6.03 -2.33
N TYR A 79 -6.27 5.64 -1.99
CA TYR A 79 -7.23 5.17 -2.99
C TYR A 79 -7.64 6.27 -3.96
N ARG A 80 -7.74 7.51 -3.50
CA ARG A 80 -7.97 8.65 -4.40
C ARG A 80 -6.80 8.83 -5.36
N ALA A 81 -5.57 8.77 -4.88
CA ALA A 81 -4.38 8.86 -5.72
C ALA A 81 -4.31 7.73 -6.75
N LEU A 82 -4.62 6.50 -6.36
CA LEU A 82 -4.69 5.33 -7.27
C LEU A 82 -5.83 5.45 -8.29
N ALA A 83 -6.95 6.10 -7.92
CA ALA A 83 -8.09 6.30 -8.81
C ALA A 83 -7.81 7.33 -9.92
N VAL A 84 -7.15 8.44 -9.57
CA VAL A 84 -6.91 9.57 -10.50
C VAL A 84 -5.51 9.56 -11.11
N GLY A 85 -4.56 8.93 -10.44
CA GLY A 85 -3.17 8.89 -10.84
C GLY A 85 -2.82 7.68 -11.71
N VAL A 86 -1.57 7.68 -12.16
CA VAL A 86 -0.97 6.54 -12.82
C VAL A 86 -0.54 5.53 -11.76
N MET A 87 -1.17 4.37 -11.73
CA MET A 87 -0.94 3.35 -10.69
C MET A 87 0.54 2.92 -10.60
N ALA A 88 1.22 2.83 -11.75
CA ALA A 88 2.64 2.53 -11.87
C ALA A 88 3.58 3.57 -11.19
N VAL A 89 3.10 4.78 -10.92
CA VAL A 89 3.86 5.82 -10.22
C VAL A 89 3.41 5.95 -8.77
N VAL A 90 2.10 5.92 -8.53
CA VAL A 90 1.52 6.12 -7.20
C VAL A 90 1.92 4.98 -6.25
N ALA A 91 1.78 3.73 -6.68
CA ALA A 91 2.04 2.57 -5.83
C ALA A 91 3.52 2.49 -5.36
N PRO A 92 4.55 2.59 -6.24
CA PRO A 92 5.94 2.59 -5.78
C PRO A 92 6.28 3.80 -4.92
N THR A 93 5.76 5.00 -5.24
CA THR A 93 6.04 6.21 -4.48
C THR A 93 5.49 6.09 -3.05
N THR A 94 4.25 5.62 -2.90
CA THR A 94 3.67 5.39 -1.56
C THR A 94 4.39 4.29 -0.80
N ALA A 95 4.83 3.23 -1.47
CA ALA A 95 5.61 2.16 -0.84
C ALA A 95 6.96 2.66 -0.30
N VAL A 96 7.69 3.50 -1.07
CA VAL A 96 8.93 4.13 -0.60
C VAL A 96 8.66 5.01 0.62
N CYS A 97 7.65 5.87 0.58
CA CYS A 97 7.29 6.73 1.70
C CYS A 97 6.88 5.92 2.95
N ALA A 98 6.14 4.83 2.77
CA ALA A 98 5.71 3.96 3.86
C ALA A 98 6.88 3.28 4.59
N VAL A 99 7.99 3.03 3.90
CA VAL A 99 9.23 2.51 4.51
C VAL A 99 10.09 3.66 5.07
N ALA A 100 10.28 4.72 4.30
CA ALA A 100 11.21 5.80 4.64
C ALA A 100 10.77 6.61 5.86
N ILE A 101 9.48 6.96 5.95
CA ILE A 101 8.97 7.82 7.04
C ILE A 101 9.14 7.18 8.42
N PRO A 102 8.71 5.92 8.68
CA PRO A 102 8.93 5.29 9.99
C PRO A 102 10.40 5.10 10.33
N VAL A 103 11.24 4.77 9.33
CA VAL A 103 12.68 4.62 9.53
C VAL A 103 13.33 5.94 9.93
N LEU A 104 12.99 7.03 9.26
CA LEU A 104 13.49 8.37 9.61
C LEU A 104 13.05 8.78 11.02
N VAL A 105 11.79 8.53 11.37
CA VAL A 105 11.28 8.82 12.72
C VAL A 105 12.02 8.00 13.78
N ALA A 106 12.23 6.70 13.56
CA ALA A 106 12.97 5.84 14.48
C ALA A 106 14.41 6.34 14.69
N LEU A 107 15.10 6.73 13.61
CA LEU A 107 16.45 7.30 13.67
C LEU A 107 16.47 8.63 14.44
N LEU A 108 15.49 9.51 14.21
CA LEU A 108 15.39 10.79 14.94
C LEU A 108 15.11 10.60 16.43
N LEU A 109 14.40 9.53 16.80
CA LEU A 109 14.17 9.13 18.20
C LEU A 109 15.41 8.47 18.83
N GLY A 110 16.50 8.30 18.07
CA GLY A 110 17.75 7.70 18.54
C GLY A 110 17.76 6.18 18.56
N GLU A 111 16.78 5.54 17.91
CA GLU A 111 16.79 4.08 17.74
C GLU A 111 17.94 3.64 16.85
N ARG A 112 18.64 2.59 17.28
CA ARG A 112 19.74 2.00 16.48
C ARG A 112 19.19 0.85 15.66
N LEU A 113 19.26 0.99 14.35
CA LEU A 113 18.91 -0.09 13.43
C LEU A 113 19.94 -1.22 13.55
N GLY A 114 19.49 -2.41 13.88
CA GLY A 114 20.34 -3.59 13.82
C GLY A 114 20.74 -3.91 12.37
N PRO A 115 21.88 -4.59 12.14
CA PRO A 115 22.36 -4.86 10.78
C PRO A 115 21.39 -5.68 9.94
N VAL A 116 20.64 -6.60 10.54
CA VAL A 116 19.61 -7.40 9.86
C VAL A 116 18.45 -6.51 9.41
N THR A 117 18.00 -5.58 10.27
CA THR A 117 16.94 -4.63 9.94
C THR A 117 17.38 -3.69 8.81
N ALA A 118 18.60 -3.16 8.88
CA ALA A 118 19.16 -2.29 7.84
C ALA A 118 19.25 -3.02 6.49
N ALA A 119 19.70 -4.27 6.48
CA ALA A 119 19.74 -5.10 5.27
C ALA A 119 18.33 -5.35 4.70
N GLY A 120 17.35 -5.62 5.56
CA GLY A 120 15.94 -5.79 5.15
C GLY A 120 15.35 -4.54 4.52
N ILE A 121 15.61 -3.36 5.09
CA ILE A 121 15.17 -2.07 4.53
C ILE A 121 15.83 -1.83 3.18
N GLY A 122 17.15 -2.05 3.06
CA GLY A 122 17.86 -1.92 1.80
C GLY A 122 17.29 -2.84 0.71
N LEU A 123 17.02 -4.10 1.05
CA LEU A 123 16.41 -5.06 0.12
C LEU A 123 15.01 -4.63 -0.30
N ALA A 124 14.19 -4.11 0.63
CA ALA A 124 12.85 -3.60 0.32
C ALA A 124 12.89 -2.43 -0.66
N ILE A 125 13.81 -1.48 -0.46
CA ILE A 125 13.99 -0.33 -1.37
C ILE A 125 14.41 -0.82 -2.77
N VAL A 126 15.36 -1.74 -2.86
CA VAL A 126 15.79 -2.32 -4.13
C VAL A 126 14.62 -3.01 -4.83
N ALA A 127 13.83 -3.80 -4.10
CA ALA A 127 12.65 -4.46 -4.67
C ALA A 127 11.62 -3.46 -5.22
N ILE A 128 11.34 -2.37 -4.49
CA ILE A 128 10.43 -1.30 -4.94
C ILE A 128 10.94 -0.65 -6.23
N VAL A 129 12.23 -0.34 -6.29
CA VAL A 129 12.84 0.27 -7.49
C VAL A 129 12.75 -0.68 -8.68
N LEU A 130 13.05 -1.97 -8.51
CA LEU A 130 12.98 -2.96 -9.59
C LEU A 130 11.54 -3.13 -10.12
N VAL A 131 10.56 -3.22 -9.24
CA VAL A 131 9.14 -3.31 -9.62
C VAL A 131 8.70 -2.05 -10.37
N SER A 132 9.10 -0.87 -9.88
CA SER A 132 8.80 0.41 -10.53
C SER A 132 9.36 0.51 -11.95
N GLN A 133 10.58 0.00 -12.18
CA GLN A 133 11.20 -0.01 -13.50
C GLN A 133 10.53 -1.00 -14.46
N ALA A 134 10.15 -2.18 -13.98
CA ALA A 134 9.46 -3.18 -14.78
C ALA A 134 8.11 -2.66 -15.31
N GLU A 135 7.34 -1.96 -14.48
CA GLU A 135 6.06 -1.35 -14.89
C GLU A 135 6.25 -0.23 -15.92
N THR A 136 7.32 0.55 -15.80
CA THR A 136 7.62 1.63 -16.77
C THR A 136 8.02 1.07 -18.13
N SER A 137 8.77 -0.03 -18.17
CA SER A 137 9.18 -0.70 -19.41
C SER A 137 8.00 -1.32 -20.15
N ASP A 138 7.09 -2.03 -19.46
CA ASP A 138 5.89 -2.62 -20.07
C ASP A 138 4.95 -1.55 -20.67
N ARG A 139 4.96 -0.36 -20.09
CA ARG A 139 4.15 0.76 -20.58
C ARG A 139 4.72 1.40 -21.84
N SER A 140 6.04 1.55 -21.95
CA SER A 140 6.68 2.06 -23.17
C SER A 140 6.48 1.11 -24.33
N ASP A 141 6.60 -0.20 -24.11
CA ASP A 141 6.34 -1.22 -25.14
C ASP A 141 4.88 -1.23 -25.63
N ARG A 142 3.93 -0.97 -24.74
CA ARG A 142 2.51 -0.86 -25.12
C ARG A 142 2.20 0.39 -25.92
N SER A 143 2.80 1.52 -25.58
CA SER A 143 2.60 2.76 -26.33
C SER A 143 3.19 2.65 -27.75
N ASP A 144 4.38 2.06 -27.88
CA ASP A 144 5.03 1.83 -29.18
C ASP A 144 4.25 0.85 -30.07
N ARG A 145 3.59 -0.15 -29.47
CA ARG A 145 2.72 -1.07 -30.20
C ARG A 145 1.45 -0.40 -30.72
N SER A 146 0.83 0.47 -29.90
CA SER A 146 -0.38 1.19 -30.32
C SER A 146 -0.08 2.16 -31.46
N ASP A 147 1.03 2.89 -31.39
CA ASP A 147 1.47 3.80 -32.44
C ASP A 147 1.83 3.09 -33.76
N ARG A 148 2.37 1.87 -33.67
CA ARG A 148 2.63 1.05 -34.84
C ARG A 148 1.36 0.54 -35.51
N SER A 149 0.35 0.14 -34.73
CA SER A 149 -0.93 -0.34 -35.28
C SER A 149 -1.68 0.79 -36.00
N ASP A 150 -1.68 2.00 -35.42
CA ASP A 150 -2.30 3.19 -36.05
C ASP A 150 -1.60 3.64 -37.32
N ARG A 151 -0.26 3.47 -37.41
CA ARG A 151 0.49 3.76 -38.65
C ARG A 151 0.23 2.75 -39.76
N SER A 152 0.06 1.45 -39.43
CA SER A 152 -0.25 0.44 -40.45
C SER A 152 -1.64 0.65 -41.05
N ASP A 153 -2.62 1.00 -40.25
CA ASP A 153 -4.00 1.25 -40.69
C ASP A 153 -4.14 2.53 -41.55
N ARG A 154 -3.21 3.49 -41.37
CA ARG A 154 -3.14 4.71 -42.20
C ARG A 154 -2.43 4.50 -43.51
N SER A 155 -1.56 3.51 -43.65
CA SER A 155 -0.84 3.21 -44.90
C SER A 155 -1.69 2.41 -45.88
N ASP A 156 -2.74 1.74 -45.41
CA ASP A 156 -3.63 0.89 -46.20
C ASP A 156 -4.91 1.62 -46.68
N ARG A 157 -5.02 2.92 -46.41
CA ARG A 157 -6.10 3.82 -46.90
C ARG A 157 -5.57 4.84 -47.88
#